data_329745e8202875682d918e644cbafed2
#
_entry.id   329745e8202875682d918e644cbafed2
#
_cell.length_a   1.000
_cell.length_b   1.000
_cell.length_c   1.000
_cell.angle_alpha   90.00
_cell.angle_beta   90.00
_cell.angle_gamma   90.00
#
_symmetry.space_group_name_H-M   'P 1'
#
loop_
_entity.id
_entity.type
_entity.pdbx_description
1 polymer ?
#
loop_
_entity_poly.entity_id
_entity_poly.type
_entity_poly.pdbx_seq_one_letter_code
_entity_poly.pdbx_strand_id
1 'polypeptide(L)'
;GFPTLPAMNKTRKLGIVMDPIESITPYKDSSLAMMLAAQARGWQIYYFLMDDIFFDNGIAMGQFKTLTLFDDNDHWFEYGETGRCRLDDLDAILMRKDPPFDLEYIYCTYMLEQAEENGVLIVNKPASLRDCNEKLFTRVFPQCCVDTLVSRNPALLKEFIERHQDTIIKPLDGMGGRSIFRVQAGDPNTNAIIEAVSKEATSQTMVQRYIPEISDGDKRILLIDGVAIPYALARLPAPGENRGNIAAGASTRGQPLSERDQWLCDQVGPELRARGLMFVGIDVIGDFITEINVTSPTCIRELDRDFGLNISADLFECIEQRLTA
;
A
#
# COMPACT_ATOMS: atom_id res chain seq x y z
N GLY A 1 47.67 -16.50 -18.61
CA GLY A 1 46.36 -16.74 -18.07
C GLY A 1 45.30 -16.51 -19.11
N PHE A 2 44.35 -17.43 -19.26
CA PHE A 2 43.23 -17.24 -20.18
C PHE A 2 42.31 -16.16 -19.63
N PRO A 3 41.78 -15.25 -20.48
CA PRO A 3 40.81 -14.28 -20.01
C PRO A 3 39.58 -15.02 -19.48
N THR A 4 39.21 -14.74 -18.23
CA THR A 4 37.93 -15.21 -17.69
C THR A 4 36.83 -14.57 -18.49
N LEU A 5 35.96 -15.39 -19.08
CA LEU A 5 34.72 -14.89 -19.69
C LEU A 5 33.92 -14.13 -18.62
N PRO A 6 33.38 -12.94 -18.94
CA PRO A 6 32.52 -12.26 -18.01
C PRO A 6 31.38 -13.21 -17.62
N ALA A 7 31.10 -13.32 -16.33
CA ALA A 7 29.99 -14.11 -15.84
C ALA A 7 28.74 -13.68 -16.59
N MET A 8 28.08 -14.63 -17.28
CA MET A 8 26.78 -14.33 -17.90
C MET A 8 25.82 -13.92 -16.79
N ASN A 9 25.32 -12.70 -16.84
CA ASN A 9 24.30 -12.25 -15.91
C ASN A 9 23.10 -13.17 -16.06
N LYS A 10 22.79 -13.92 -15.00
CA LYS A 10 21.55 -14.70 -14.98
C LYS A 10 20.37 -13.76 -15.12
N THR A 11 19.37 -14.15 -15.88
CA THR A 11 18.09 -13.46 -15.94
C THR A 11 17.49 -13.43 -14.53
N ARG A 12 17.16 -12.26 -14.05
CA ARG A 12 16.52 -12.09 -12.74
C ARG A 12 15.06 -12.49 -12.82
N LYS A 13 14.58 -13.09 -11.76
CA LYS A 13 13.22 -13.61 -11.64
C LYS A 13 12.44 -12.83 -10.61
N LEU A 14 11.35 -12.22 -11.04
CA LEU A 14 10.43 -11.50 -10.17
C LEU A 14 9.19 -12.36 -9.94
N GLY A 15 8.88 -12.62 -8.68
CA GLY A 15 7.55 -13.10 -8.29
C GLY A 15 6.63 -11.92 -8.01
N ILE A 16 5.38 -12.05 -8.34
CA ILE A 16 4.35 -11.11 -7.93
C ILE A 16 3.12 -11.88 -7.46
N VAL A 17 2.69 -11.56 -6.24
CA VAL A 17 1.45 -12.10 -5.66
C VAL A 17 0.41 -10.99 -5.73
N MET A 18 -0.65 -11.22 -6.48
CA MET A 18 -1.65 -10.19 -6.75
C MET A 18 -3.03 -10.82 -6.98
N ASP A 19 -4.04 -9.99 -7.11
CA ASP A 19 -5.38 -10.41 -7.54
C ASP A 19 -5.36 -10.79 -9.02
N PRO A 20 -6.40 -11.50 -9.53
CA PRO A 20 -6.40 -11.99 -10.90
C PRO A 20 -6.09 -10.90 -11.93
N ILE A 21 -5.06 -11.15 -12.77
CA ILE A 21 -4.58 -10.18 -13.74
C ILE A 21 -5.64 -9.86 -14.80
N GLU A 22 -6.55 -10.78 -15.05
CA GLU A 22 -7.66 -10.59 -15.99
C GLU A 22 -8.62 -9.49 -15.54
N SER A 23 -8.66 -9.21 -14.23
CA SER A 23 -9.64 -8.31 -13.60
C SER A 23 -9.11 -6.91 -13.33
N ILE A 24 -7.84 -6.63 -13.62
CA ILE A 24 -7.26 -5.31 -13.36
C ILE A 24 -7.76 -4.29 -14.39
N THR A 25 -7.61 -3.01 -14.04
CA THR A 25 -7.86 -1.90 -14.95
C THR A 25 -6.50 -1.37 -15.43
N PRO A 26 -6.04 -1.73 -16.65
CA PRO A 26 -4.65 -1.54 -17.05
C PRO A 26 -4.14 -0.11 -16.97
N TYR A 27 -4.95 0.86 -17.41
CA TYR A 27 -4.49 2.25 -17.48
C TYR A 27 -4.19 2.89 -16.12
N LYS A 28 -4.64 2.28 -15.02
CA LYS A 28 -4.41 2.81 -13.66
C LYS A 28 -3.78 1.80 -12.70
N ASP A 29 -3.53 0.58 -13.13
CA ASP A 29 -3.04 -0.46 -12.23
C ASP A 29 -1.56 -0.29 -11.93
N SER A 30 -1.23 -0.11 -10.65
CA SER A 30 0.15 0.07 -10.20
C SER A 30 0.98 -1.21 -10.29
N SER A 31 0.36 -2.37 -10.07
CA SER A 31 1.06 -3.65 -10.19
C SER A 31 1.47 -3.93 -11.64
N LEU A 32 0.61 -3.58 -12.61
CA LEU A 32 0.99 -3.65 -14.02
C LEU A 32 2.16 -2.73 -14.34
N ALA A 33 2.14 -1.49 -13.83
CA ALA A 33 3.25 -0.56 -14.03
C ALA A 33 4.57 -1.14 -13.49
N MET A 34 4.55 -1.79 -12.32
CA MET A 34 5.72 -2.44 -11.74
C MET A 34 6.21 -3.59 -12.61
N MET A 35 5.31 -4.44 -13.13
CA MET A 35 5.67 -5.56 -14.00
C MET A 35 6.25 -5.09 -15.32
N LEU A 36 5.67 -4.05 -15.92
CA LEU A 36 6.18 -3.44 -17.16
C LEU A 36 7.61 -2.90 -16.96
N ALA A 37 7.86 -2.22 -15.85
CA ALA A 37 9.20 -1.70 -15.55
C ALA A 37 10.21 -2.82 -15.33
N ALA A 38 9.85 -3.88 -14.62
CA ALA A 38 10.71 -5.04 -14.42
C ALA A 38 11.03 -5.73 -15.76
N GLN A 39 10.01 -5.95 -16.57
CA GLN A 39 10.19 -6.56 -17.90
C GLN A 39 11.12 -5.73 -18.79
N ALA A 40 10.96 -4.41 -18.78
CA ALA A 40 11.82 -3.50 -19.55
C ALA A 40 13.29 -3.56 -19.09
N ARG A 41 13.54 -3.97 -17.84
CA ARG A 41 14.89 -4.16 -17.28
C ARG A 41 15.40 -5.59 -17.42
N GLY A 42 14.70 -6.45 -18.16
CA GLY A 42 15.12 -7.82 -18.44
C GLY A 42 14.72 -8.86 -17.40
N TRP A 43 13.87 -8.51 -16.45
CA TRP A 43 13.34 -9.47 -15.48
C TRP A 43 12.33 -10.39 -16.12
N GLN A 44 12.34 -11.66 -15.74
CA GLN A 44 11.29 -12.62 -16.06
C GLN A 44 10.23 -12.56 -14.95
N ILE A 45 8.95 -12.53 -15.35
CA ILE A 45 7.83 -12.31 -14.42
C ILE A 45 7.14 -13.63 -14.11
N TYR A 46 7.05 -13.97 -12.83
CA TYR A 46 6.36 -15.15 -12.29
C TYR A 46 5.13 -14.68 -11.52
N TYR A 47 3.98 -14.99 -12.05
CA TYR A 47 2.69 -14.54 -11.53
C TYR A 47 2.07 -15.60 -10.62
N PHE A 48 1.60 -15.15 -9.46
CA PHE A 48 0.92 -15.99 -8.47
C PHE A 48 -0.34 -15.31 -7.97
N LEU A 49 -1.42 -16.08 -7.84
CA LEU A 49 -2.50 -15.74 -6.92
C LEU A 49 -2.06 -16.13 -5.51
N MET A 50 -2.70 -15.56 -4.48
CA MET A 50 -2.39 -15.95 -3.11
C MET A 50 -2.61 -17.45 -2.88
N ASP A 51 -3.61 -18.05 -3.54
CA ASP A 51 -3.91 -19.47 -3.49
C ASP A 51 -2.79 -20.36 -4.08
N ASP A 52 -1.93 -19.80 -4.89
CA ASP A 52 -0.83 -20.53 -5.53
C ASP A 52 0.37 -20.71 -4.61
N ILE A 53 0.42 -19.98 -3.51
CA ILE A 53 1.54 -20.00 -2.55
C ILE A 53 1.21 -21.02 -1.45
N PHE A 54 2.17 -21.89 -1.15
CA PHE A 54 1.96 -22.95 -0.17
C PHE A 54 3.25 -23.37 0.51
N PHE A 55 3.13 -23.99 1.70
CA PHE A 55 4.23 -24.69 2.33
C PHE A 55 4.16 -26.18 1.98
N ASP A 56 5.31 -26.72 1.59
CA ASP A 56 5.51 -28.17 1.49
C ASP A 56 6.68 -28.55 2.39
N ASN A 57 6.38 -29.24 3.47
CA ASN A 57 7.38 -29.63 4.45
C ASN A 57 8.18 -28.44 5.02
N GLY A 58 7.53 -27.32 5.22
CA GLY A 58 8.14 -26.09 5.72
C GLY A 58 8.92 -25.27 4.70
N ILE A 59 8.89 -25.69 3.44
CA ILE A 59 9.50 -24.95 2.33
C ILE A 59 8.42 -24.19 1.57
N ALA A 60 8.62 -22.89 1.40
CA ALA A 60 7.69 -22.07 0.65
C ALA A 60 7.78 -22.34 -0.85
N MET A 61 6.66 -22.70 -1.43
CA MET A 61 6.51 -23.09 -2.83
C MET A 61 5.45 -22.23 -3.50
N GLY A 62 5.47 -22.20 -4.82
CA GLY A 62 4.42 -21.54 -5.59
C GLY A 62 4.14 -22.23 -6.91
N GLN A 63 2.86 -22.20 -7.31
CA GLN A 63 2.44 -22.56 -8.66
C GLN A 63 2.44 -21.31 -9.51
N PHE A 64 3.27 -21.22 -10.52
CA PHE A 64 3.44 -19.99 -11.29
C PHE A 64 2.91 -20.11 -12.71
N LYS A 65 2.61 -18.96 -13.28
CA LYS A 65 2.56 -18.73 -14.73
C LYS A 65 3.53 -17.59 -15.01
N THR A 66 4.36 -17.74 -16.04
CA THR A 66 5.16 -16.61 -16.50
C THR A 66 4.29 -15.67 -17.33
N LEU A 67 4.64 -14.39 -17.33
CA LEU A 67 3.87 -13.38 -18.05
C LEU A 67 4.75 -12.59 -19.02
N THR A 68 4.15 -12.25 -20.16
CA THR A 68 4.60 -11.13 -21.00
C THR A 68 3.56 -10.02 -20.87
N LEU A 69 4.02 -8.79 -20.58
CA LEU A 69 3.16 -7.65 -20.31
C LEU A 69 3.21 -6.62 -21.44
N PHE A 70 2.08 -5.96 -21.67
CA PHE A 70 1.94 -4.91 -22.68
C PHE A 70 1.24 -3.70 -22.05
N ASP A 71 1.65 -2.51 -22.43
CA ASP A 71 0.97 -1.29 -22.02
C ASP A 71 -0.17 -0.98 -23.00
N ASP A 72 -1.22 -1.79 -22.93
CA ASP A 72 -2.38 -1.74 -23.82
C ASP A 72 -3.64 -2.07 -23.00
N ASN A 73 -4.66 -1.21 -23.10
CA ASN A 73 -5.88 -1.38 -22.32
C ASN A 73 -6.74 -2.58 -22.74
N ASP A 74 -6.58 -3.08 -23.95
CA ASP A 74 -7.37 -4.18 -24.50
C ASP A 74 -6.63 -5.51 -24.46
N HIS A 75 -5.28 -5.46 -24.40
CA HIS A 75 -4.44 -6.65 -24.37
C HIS A 75 -3.18 -6.35 -23.57
N TRP A 76 -3.19 -6.61 -22.25
CA TRP A 76 -2.11 -6.20 -21.36
C TRP A 76 -1.23 -7.35 -20.87
N PHE A 77 -1.60 -8.60 -21.15
CA PHE A 77 -0.79 -9.74 -20.73
C PHE A 77 -0.99 -10.96 -21.64
N GLU A 78 0.02 -11.82 -21.63
CA GLU A 78 -0.05 -13.17 -22.19
C GLU A 78 0.59 -14.13 -21.19
N TYR A 79 -0.03 -15.29 -21.00
CA TYR A 79 0.57 -16.37 -20.24
C TYR A 79 1.64 -17.08 -21.03
N GLY A 80 2.75 -17.44 -20.37
CA GLY A 80 3.80 -18.26 -20.94
C GLY A 80 3.84 -19.64 -20.29
N GLU A 81 4.97 -19.96 -19.70
CA GLU A 81 5.18 -21.24 -19.02
C GLU A 81 4.36 -21.33 -17.74
N THR A 82 3.95 -22.56 -17.40
CA THR A 82 3.33 -22.89 -16.14
C THR A 82 4.18 -23.91 -15.41
N GLY A 83 4.20 -23.87 -14.10
CA GLY A 83 4.98 -24.83 -13.35
C GLY A 83 4.88 -24.57 -11.84
N ARG A 84 5.76 -25.25 -11.14
CA ARG A 84 5.88 -25.15 -9.69
C ARG A 84 7.34 -24.88 -9.36
N CYS A 85 7.59 -23.98 -8.41
CA CYS A 85 8.96 -23.65 -7.98
C CYS A 85 9.02 -23.44 -6.46
N ARG A 86 10.21 -23.51 -5.92
CA ARG A 86 10.48 -22.96 -4.60
C ARG A 86 10.46 -21.44 -4.73
N LEU A 87 9.89 -20.74 -3.74
CA LEU A 87 9.89 -19.27 -3.77
C LEU A 87 11.33 -18.72 -3.68
N ASP A 88 12.25 -19.46 -3.05
CA ASP A 88 13.63 -19.04 -2.96
C ASP A 88 14.46 -19.23 -4.25
N ASP A 89 13.85 -19.76 -5.32
CA ASP A 89 14.39 -19.70 -6.67
C ASP A 89 14.22 -18.32 -7.32
N LEU A 90 13.40 -17.46 -6.73
CA LEU A 90 13.14 -16.10 -7.22
C LEU A 90 14.14 -15.11 -6.58
N ASP A 91 14.40 -14.02 -7.27
CA ASP A 91 15.31 -12.98 -6.76
C ASP A 91 14.57 -11.96 -5.87
N ALA A 92 13.37 -11.59 -6.27
CA ALA A 92 12.52 -10.69 -5.50
C ALA A 92 11.06 -11.08 -5.69
N ILE A 93 10.22 -10.75 -4.71
CA ILE A 93 8.78 -10.97 -4.76
C ILE A 93 8.07 -9.69 -4.33
N LEU A 94 7.16 -9.22 -5.16
CA LEU A 94 6.25 -8.12 -4.83
C LEU A 94 4.97 -8.70 -4.24
N MET A 95 4.67 -8.35 -3.00
CA MET A 95 3.40 -8.70 -2.36
C MET A 95 2.39 -7.59 -2.65
N ARG A 96 1.57 -7.79 -3.66
CA ARG A 96 0.64 -6.80 -4.18
C ARG A 96 -0.82 -7.22 -4.06
N LYS A 97 -1.10 -8.28 -3.30
CA LYS A 97 -2.47 -8.72 -3.03
C LYS A 97 -3.24 -7.59 -2.32
N ASP A 98 -4.36 -7.20 -2.91
CA ASP A 98 -5.25 -6.22 -2.29
C ASP A 98 -5.89 -6.76 -1.01
N PRO A 99 -6.31 -5.88 -0.10
CA PRO A 99 -7.10 -6.32 1.06
C PRO A 99 -8.32 -7.15 0.65
N PRO A 100 -8.84 -8.01 1.53
CA PRO A 100 -8.78 -7.84 2.98
C PRO A 100 -7.47 -8.31 3.59
N PHE A 101 -7.01 -7.60 4.62
CA PHE A 101 -5.93 -8.03 5.49
C PHE A 101 -6.56 -8.93 6.58
N ASP A 102 -6.49 -10.23 6.36
CA ASP A 102 -7.11 -11.25 7.20
C ASP A 102 -6.10 -12.34 7.54
N LEU A 103 -6.55 -13.40 8.19
CA LEU A 103 -5.66 -14.50 8.54
C LEU A 103 -5.04 -15.17 7.29
N GLU A 104 -5.78 -15.25 6.19
CA GLU A 104 -5.26 -15.83 4.96
C GLU A 104 -4.10 -14.99 4.39
N TYR A 105 -4.23 -13.66 4.45
CA TYR A 105 -3.14 -12.77 4.09
C TYR A 105 -1.93 -12.98 5.01
N ILE A 106 -2.15 -13.07 6.32
CA ILE A 106 -1.09 -13.31 7.31
C ILE A 106 -0.39 -14.64 7.04
N TYR A 107 -1.13 -15.71 6.76
CA TYR A 107 -0.54 -17.02 6.43
C TYR A 107 0.37 -16.92 5.20
N CYS A 108 -0.04 -16.19 4.18
CA CYS A 108 0.81 -15.94 3.01
C CYS A 108 2.11 -15.22 3.39
N THR A 109 2.05 -14.26 4.32
CA THR A 109 3.27 -13.55 4.76
C THR A 109 4.26 -14.47 5.47
N TYR A 110 3.81 -15.51 6.18
CA TYR A 110 4.71 -16.52 6.76
C TYR A 110 5.47 -17.29 5.68
N MET A 111 4.80 -17.61 4.58
CA MET A 111 5.42 -18.31 3.44
C MET A 111 6.45 -17.41 2.77
N LEU A 112 6.12 -16.14 2.54
CA LEU A 112 7.06 -15.16 1.99
C LEU A 112 8.27 -14.94 2.91
N GLU A 113 8.05 -14.94 4.23
CA GLU A 113 9.12 -14.77 5.20
C GLU A 113 10.14 -15.92 5.14
N GLN A 114 9.67 -17.17 4.94
CA GLN A 114 10.58 -18.30 4.77
C GLN A 114 11.45 -18.12 3.53
N ALA A 115 10.90 -17.61 2.44
CA ALA A 115 11.68 -17.27 1.26
C ALA A 115 12.68 -16.13 1.55
N GLU A 116 12.27 -15.12 2.32
CA GLU A 116 13.16 -14.02 2.75
C GLU A 116 14.34 -14.55 3.56
N GLU A 117 14.11 -15.48 4.47
CA GLU A 117 15.17 -16.13 5.25
C GLU A 117 16.23 -16.80 4.37
N ASN A 118 15.84 -17.25 3.18
CA ASN A 118 16.71 -17.87 2.18
C ASN A 118 17.25 -16.87 1.13
N GLY A 119 17.15 -15.58 1.40
CA GLY A 119 17.81 -14.55 0.60
C GLY A 119 16.96 -13.84 -0.44
N VAL A 120 15.65 -14.13 -0.52
CA VAL A 120 14.75 -13.42 -1.45
C VAL A 120 14.37 -12.06 -0.88
N LEU A 121 14.45 -11.04 -1.71
CA LEU A 121 13.96 -9.71 -1.33
C LEU A 121 12.43 -9.65 -1.47
N ILE A 122 11.74 -9.44 -0.37
CA ILE A 122 10.26 -9.31 -0.39
C ILE A 122 9.89 -7.83 -0.26
N VAL A 123 9.11 -7.33 -1.15
CA VAL A 123 8.60 -5.96 -1.15
C VAL A 123 7.09 -6.00 -0.91
N ASN A 124 6.63 -5.60 0.24
CA ASN A 124 7.35 -5.16 1.44
C ASN A 124 7.67 -6.34 2.35
N LYS A 125 8.60 -6.09 3.30
CA LYS A 125 9.03 -7.09 4.29
C LYS A 125 7.84 -7.74 4.99
N PRO A 126 7.77 -9.10 4.99
CA PRO A 126 6.58 -9.82 5.51
C PRO A 126 6.24 -9.50 6.97
N ALA A 127 7.23 -9.46 7.85
CA ALA A 127 6.98 -9.12 9.26
C ALA A 127 6.40 -7.71 9.40
N SER A 128 6.85 -6.77 8.61
CA SER A 128 6.36 -5.39 8.62
C SER A 128 4.96 -5.27 8.04
N LEU A 129 4.62 -6.10 7.06
CA LEU A 129 3.23 -6.18 6.57
C LEU A 129 2.27 -6.60 7.68
N ARG A 130 2.69 -7.50 8.56
CA ARG A 130 1.88 -7.91 9.71
C ARG A 130 1.79 -6.84 10.79
N ASP A 131 2.87 -6.08 11.01
CA ASP A 131 3.01 -5.14 12.12
C ASP A 131 2.44 -3.75 11.83
N CYS A 132 2.30 -3.38 10.57
CA CYS A 132 2.05 -1.99 10.19
C CYS A 132 0.66 -1.82 9.54
N ASN A 133 -0.39 -1.90 10.38
CA ASN A 133 -1.75 -1.55 9.95
C ASN A 133 -1.78 -0.09 9.47
N GLU A 134 -2.46 0.20 8.38
CA GLU A 134 -2.45 1.52 7.74
C GLU A 134 -2.90 2.66 8.64
N LYS A 135 -3.75 2.39 9.64
CA LYS A 135 -4.24 3.41 10.58
C LYS A 135 -3.46 3.40 11.89
N LEU A 136 -3.20 2.22 12.45
CA LEU A 136 -2.55 2.11 13.77
C LEU A 136 -1.05 2.39 13.72
N PHE A 137 -0.41 2.15 12.59
CA PHE A 137 1.02 2.43 12.45
C PHE A 137 1.33 3.92 12.56
N THR A 138 0.36 4.79 12.28
CA THR A 138 0.53 6.24 12.44
C THR A 138 0.86 6.65 13.88
N ARG A 139 0.53 5.82 14.87
CA ARG A 139 0.85 6.09 16.29
C ARG A 139 2.35 6.24 16.57
N VAL A 140 3.19 5.68 15.70
CA VAL A 140 4.65 5.79 15.83
C VAL A 140 5.11 7.23 15.56
N PHE A 141 4.28 8.01 14.87
CA PHE A 141 4.58 9.38 14.45
C PHE A 141 3.55 10.37 15.00
N PRO A 142 3.42 10.52 16.34
CA PRO A 142 2.37 11.37 16.90
C PRO A 142 2.49 12.83 16.47
N GLN A 143 3.70 13.31 16.18
CA GLN A 143 3.93 14.66 15.66
C GLN A 143 3.34 14.91 14.28
N CYS A 144 3.02 13.84 13.55
CA CYS A 144 2.47 13.89 12.19
C CYS A 144 0.96 13.76 12.16
N CYS A 145 0.29 13.53 13.29
CA CYS A 145 -1.11 13.14 13.34
C CYS A 145 -1.94 14.11 14.18
N VAL A 146 -3.24 14.20 13.89
CA VAL A 146 -4.20 14.86 14.77
C VAL A 146 -4.46 13.99 16.01
N ASP A 147 -5.09 14.58 17.04
CA ASP A 147 -5.53 13.84 18.20
C ASP A 147 -6.41 12.66 17.77
N THR A 148 -6.11 11.49 18.29
CA THR A 148 -6.69 10.21 17.89
C THR A 148 -6.94 9.34 19.10
N LEU A 149 -8.11 8.69 19.13
CA LEU A 149 -8.45 7.64 20.07
C LEU A 149 -8.80 6.37 19.32
N VAL A 150 -8.32 5.23 19.78
CA VAL A 150 -8.72 3.92 19.27
C VAL A 150 -9.29 3.12 20.44
N SER A 151 -10.56 2.72 20.31
CA SER A 151 -11.26 1.96 21.34
C SER A 151 -12.48 1.28 20.73
N ARG A 152 -12.93 0.20 21.35
CA ARG A 152 -14.26 -0.36 21.07
C ARG A 152 -15.26 -0.06 22.19
N ASN A 153 -14.86 0.71 23.19
CA ASN A 153 -15.72 1.12 24.31
C ASN A 153 -16.52 2.37 23.91
N PRO A 154 -17.86 2.27 23.76
CA PRO A 154 -18.68 3.39 23.33
C PRO A 154 -18.56 4.63 24.22
N ALA A 155 -18.38 4.46 25.52
CA ALA A 155 -18.25 5.59 26.46
C ALA A 155 -16.99 6.41 26.16
N LEU A 156 -15.86 5.75 25.87
CA LEU A 156 -14.62 6.43 25.51
C LEU A 156 -14.72 7.14 24.18
N LEU A 157 -15.36 6.53 23.19
CA LEU A 157 -15.58 7.14 21.88
C LEU A 157 -16.44 8.39 22.00
N LYS A 158 -17.53 8.32 22.79
CA LYS A 158 -18.42 9.47 23.01
C LYS A 158 -17.71 10.60 23.75
N GLU A 159 -16.91 10.27 24.78
CA GLU A 159 -16.12 11.25 25.53
C GLU A 159 -15.15 12.01 24.62
N PHE A 160 -14.48 11.32 23.69
CA PHE A 160 -13.60 11.94 22.72
C PHE A 160 -14.35 12.91 21.80
N ILE A 161 -15.52 12.51 21.31
CA ILE A 161 -16.37 13.37 20.46
C ILE A 161 -16.78 14.63 21.19
N GLU A 162 -17.20 14.49 22.44
CA GLU A 162 -17.61 15.63 23.27
C GLU A 162 -16.44 16.58 23.55
N ARG A 163 -15.24 16.04 23.79
CA ARG A 163 -14.03 16.83 24.07
C ARG A 163 -13.55 17.62 22.84
N HIS A 164 -13.55 16.99 21.67
CA HIS A 164 -13.03 17.59 20.45
C HIS A 164 -14.06 18.31 19.61
N GLN A 165 -15.35 18.13 19.87
CA GLN A 165 -16.49 18.80 19.26
C GLN A 165 -16.77 18.42 17.80
N ASP A 166 -15.76 18.30 16.97
CA ASP A 166 -15.89 17.96 15.55
C ASP A 166 -14.89 16.84 15.22
N THR A 167 -15.41 15.68 14.82
CA THR A 167 -14.61 14.45 14.72
C THR A 167 -14.97 13.64 13.49
N ILE A 168 -14.04 12.74 13.12
CA ILE A 168 -14.28 11.67 12.16
C ILE A 168 -14.19 10.36 12.93
N ILE A 169 -15.14 9.45 12.70
CA ILE A 169 -15.15 8.09 13.25
C ILE A 169 -15.11 7.08 12.11
N LYS A 170 -14.28 6.05 12.25
CA LYS A 170 -14.08 5.05 11.21
C LYS A 170 -13.63 3.71 11.79
N PRO A 171 -13.95 2.57 11.12
CA PRO A 171 -13.40 1.28 11.51
C PRO A 171 -11.92 1.18 11.10
N LEU A 172 -11.20 0.24 11.69
CA LEU A 172 -9.78 0.01 11.36
C LEU A 172 -9.61 -0.77 10.04
N ASP A 173 -10.62 -1.51 9.63
CA ASP A 173 -10.57 -2.44 8.49
C ASP A 173 -11.35 -1.97 7.26
N GLY A 174 -11.85 -0.73 7.26
CA GLY A 174 -12.63 -0.19 6.14
C GLY A 174 -11.77 0.30 4.98
N MET A 175 -12.23 0.06 3.76
CA MET A 175 -11.62 0.54 2.52
C MET A 175 -12.57 1.43 1.74
N GLY A 176 -12.00 2.31 0.93
CA GLY A 176 -12.77 3.12 -0.01
C GLY A 176 -13.69 4.13 0.64
N GLY A 177 -13.42 4.56 1.87
CA GLY A 177 -14.22 5.52 2.60
C GLY A 177 -15.52 4.94 3.17
N ARG A 178 -15.68 3.63 3.17
CA ARG A 178 -16.86 2.97 3.73
C ARG A 178 -16.89 3.13 5.25
N SER A 179 -18.10 3.45 5.78
CA SER A 179 -18.36 3.60 7.22
C SER A 179 -17.50 4.69 7.88
N ILE A 180 -17.13 5.73 7.13
CA ILE A 180 -16.46 6.91 7.66
C ILE A 180 -17.53 7.98 7.87
N PHE A 181 -17.63 8.49 9.08
CA PHE A 181 -18.66 9.46 9.46
C PHE A 181 -18.04 10.67 10.15
N ARG A 182 -18.48 11.87 9.76
CA ARG A 182 -18.24 13.08 10.55
C ARG A 182 -19.29 13.16 11.64
N VAL A 183 -18.87 13.32 12.88
CA VAL A 183 -19.74 13.43 14.04
C VAL A 183 -19.37 14.65 14.86
N GLN A 184 -20.34 15.55 15.03
CA GLN A 184 -20.18 16.73 15.89
C GLN A 184 -20.83 16.48 17.23
N ALA A 185 -20.31 17.10 18.29
CA ALA A 185 -20.91 17.01 19.62
C ALA A 185 -22.35 17.48 19.59
N GLY A 186 -23.24 16.72 20.22
CA GLY A 186 -24.67 17.03 20.24
C GLY A 186 -25.45 16.44 19.07
N ASP A 187 -24.80 15.76 18.14
CA ASP A 187 -25.51 15.08 17.05
C ASP A 187 -26.41 13.99 17.64
N PRO A 188 -27.73 14.01 17.33
CA PRO A 188 -28.68 13.02 17.86
C PRO A 188 -28.40 11.60 17.41
N ASN A 189 -27.64 11.41 16.33
CA ASN A 189 -27.28 10.10 15.79
C ASN A 189 -25.96 9.54 16.35
N THR A 190 -25.30 10.23 17.27
CA THR A 190 -23.97 9.85 17.79
C THR A 190 -23.94 8.41 18.27
N ASN A 191 -24.86 8.00 19.11
CA ASN A 191 -24.90 6.63 19.65
C ASN A 191 -25.11 5.58 18.55
N ALA A 192 -26.01 5.85 17.62
CA ALA A 192 -26.27 4.93 16.49
C ALA A 192 -25.04 4.77 15.60
N ILE A 193 -24.32 5.86 15.35
CA ILE A 193 -23.10 5.82 14.56
C ILE A 193 -21.98 5.04 15.28
N ILE A 194 -21.80 5.28 16.58
CA ILE A 194 -20.83 4.54 17.39
C ILE A 194 -21.14 3.04 17.37
N GLU A 195 -22.40 2.67 17.57
CA GLU A 195 -22.81 1.26 17.53
C GLU A 195 -22.54 0.62 16.16
N ALA A 196 -22.88 1.33 15.08
CA ALA A 196 -22.68 0.81 13.73
C ALA A 196 -21.20 0.61 13.40
N VAL A 197 -20.34 1.60 13.68
CA VAL A 197 -18.92 1.54 13.35
C VAL A 197 -18.18 0.56 14.24
N SER A 198 -18.50 0.50 15.53
CA SER A 198 -17.89 -0.43 16.48
C SER A 198 -18.50 -1.83 16.45
N LYS A 199 -19.48 -2.07 15.59
CA LYS A 199 -20.23 -3.34 15.52
C LYS A 199 -20.71 -3.76 16.91
N GLU A 200 -21.48 -2.89 17.55
CA GLU A 200 -22.01 -3.09 18.90
C GLU A 200 -20.89 -3.36 19.93
N ALA A 201 -19.87 -2.52 19.92
CA ALA A 201 -18.73 -2.59 20.85
C ALA A 201 -17.87 -3.85 20.73
N THR A 202 -17.87 -4.52 19.56
CA THR A 202 -17.07 -5.72 19.32
C THR A 202 -15.83 -5.45 18.45
N SER A 203 -15.75 -4.31 17.78
CA SER A 203 -14.67 -3.98 16.86
C SER A 203 -13.98 -2.68 17.25
N GLN A 204 -12.63 -2.70 17.27
CA GLN A 204 -11.84 -1.50 17.50
C GLN A 204 -12.20 -0.42 16.48
N THR A 205 -12.35 0.79 16.97
CA THR A 205 -12.86 1.94 16.22
C THR A 205 -11.92 3.11 16.45
N MET A 206 -11.62 3.86 15.38
CA MET A 206 -10.79 5.06 15.45
C MET A 206 -11.67 6.30 15.38
N VAL A 207 -11.44 7.23 16.31
CA VAL A 207 -12.03 8.56 16.26
C VAL A 207 -10.90 9.59 16.27
N GLN A 208 -11.01 10.60 15.41
CA GLN A 208 -9.98 11.63 15.23
C GLN A 208 -10.63 13.01 15.17
N ARG A 209 -9.85 14.02 15.53
CA ARG A 209 -10.25 15.41 15.31
C ARG A 209 -10.46 15.63 13.81
N TYR A 210 -11.56 16.28 13.45
CA TYR A 210 -11.86 16.62 12.06
C TYR A 210 -10.82 17.60 11.49
N ILE A 211 -10.40 17.36 10.28
CA ILE A 211 -9.44 18.21 9.56
C ILE A 211 -10.20 18.94 8.45
N PRO A 212 -10.51 20.24 8.63
CA PRO A 212 -11.30 21.01 7.65
C PRO A 212 -10.67 21.06 6.27
N GLU A 213 -9.35 20.96 6.16
CA GLU A 213 -8.59 21.01 4.92
C GLU A 213 -8.85 19.82 3.99
N ILE A 214 -9.71 18.86 4.42
CA ILE A 214 -10.19 17.80 3.52
C ILE A 214 -10.88 18.39 2.28
N SER A 215 -11.41 19.61 2.36
CA SER A 215 -11.98 20.31 1.20
C SER A 215 -10.96 20.53 0.09
N ASP A 216 -9.66 20.62 0.43
CA ASP A 216 -8.55 20.77 -0.51
C ASP A 216 -8.02 19.42 -0.99
N GLY A 217 -8.61 18.33 -0.55
CA GLY A 217 -8.26 16.99 -0.94
C GLY A 217 -7.46 16.23 0.10
N ASP A 218 -7.61 14.92 0.03
CA ASP A 218 -6.77 13.92 0.68
C ASP A 218 -5.66 13.57 -0.31
N LYS A 219 -4.40 13.73 0.10
CA LYS A 219 -3.25 13.56 -0.80
C LYS A 219 -2.62 12.19 -0.61
N ARG A 220 -2.33 11.50 -1.74
CA ARG A 220 -1.49 10.33 -1.76
C ARG A 220 -0.06 10.73 -2.11
N ILE A 221 0.89 10.40 -1.25
CA ILE A 221 2.32 10.57 -1.50
C ILE A 221 2.98 9.20 -1.48
N LEU A 222 3.73 8.88 -2.53
CA LEU A 222 4.45 7.61 -2.64
C LEU A 222 5.89 7.79 -2.16
N LEU A 223 6.39 6.79 -1.41
CA LEU A 223 7.77 6.74 -0.96
C LEU A 223 8.42 5.43 -1.41
N ILE A 224 9.63 5.52 -1.90
CA ILE A 224 10.47 4.38 -2.27
C ILE A 224 11.66 4.35 -1.33
N ASP A 225 11.81 3.27 -0.58
CA ASP A 225 12.89 3.07 0.40
C ASP A 225 13.05 4.29 1.33
N GLY A 226 11.94 4.85 1.77
CA GLY A 226 11.88 5.99 2.67
C GLY A 226 12.05 7.36 2.01
N VAL A 227 12.17 7.43 0.68
CA VAL A 227 12.36 8.68 -0.05
C VAL A 227 11.09 9.00 -0.84
N ALA A 228 10.55 10.19 -0.62
CA ALA A 228 9.32 10.62 -1.29
C ALA A 228 9.52 10.88 -2.78
N ILE A 229 8.54 10.46 -3.58
CA ILE A 229 8.35 10.97 -4.93
C ILE A 229 7.93 12.44 -4.80
N PRO A 230 8.49 13.38 -5.58
CA PRO A 230 8.32 14.80 -5.31
C PRO A 230 6.95 15.39 -5.70
N TYR A 231 5.98 14.56 -6.01
CA TYR A 231 4.62 14.95 -6.38
C TYR A 231 3.59 14.12 -5.64
N ALA A 232 2.45 14.74 -5.32
CA ALA A 232 1.33 14.09 -4.67
C ALA A 232 0.12 14.04 -5.61
N LEU A 233 -0.75 13.07 -5.39
CA LEU A 233 -2.05 13.00 -6.04
C LEU A 233 -3.12 13.39 -5.04
N ALA A 234 -3.72 14.57 -5.22
CA ALA A 234 -4.85 15.01 -4.42
C ALA A 234 -6.14 14.36 -4.93
N ARG A 235 -6.90 13.79 -4.01
CA ARG A 235 -8.21 13.20 -4.27
C ARG A 235 -9.25 14.14 -3.67
N LEU A 236 -9.92 14.91 -4.53
CA LEU A 236 -10.85 15.95 -4.11
C LEU A 236 -12.22 15.31 -3.85
N PRO A 237 -12.87 15.59 -2.70
CA PRO A 237 -14.19 15.04 -2.42
C PRO A 237 -15.23 15.60 -3.40
N ALA A 238 -16.26 14.80 -3.69
CA ALA A 238 -17.43 15.27 -4.42
C ALA A 238 -18.15 16.36 -3.60
N PRO A 239 -18.88 17.27 -4.23
CA PRO A 239 -19.64 18.31 -3.51
C PRO A 239 -20.53 17.71 -2.42
N GLY A 240 -20.40 18.21 -1.18
CA GLY A 240 -21.15 17.73 -0.02
C GLY A 240 -20.65 16.43 0.61
N GLU A 241 -19.56 15.85 0.10
CA GLU A 241 -18.96 14.61 0.57
C GLU A 241 -17.69 14.91 1.36
N ASN A 242 -17.43 14.15 2.44
CA ASN A 242 -16.25 14.28 3.29
C ASN A 242 -15.17 13.24 2.98
N ARG A 243 -15.47 12.24 2.14
CA ARG A 243 -14.54 11.18 1.78
C ARG A 243 -13.76 11.57 0.54
N GLY A 244 -12.42 11.62 0.64
CA GLY A 244 -11.54 12.00 -0.45
C GLY A 244 -11.13 10.86 -1.39
N ASN A 245 -11.71 9.64 -1.30
CA ASN A 245 -11.32 8.53 -2.17
C ASN A 245 -12.05 8.56 -3.51
N ILE A 246 -11.42 7.99 -4.54
CA ILE A 246 -11.94 7.98 -5.92
C ILE A 246 -13.27 7.22 -6.02
N ALA A 247 -13.45 6.15 -5.23
CA ALA A 247 -14.65 5.33 -5.23
C ALA A 247 -15.90 6.11 -4.76
N ALA A 248 -15.73 7.23 -4.03
CA ALA A 248 -16.81 8.09 -3.58
C ALA A 248 -17.13 9.21 -4.58
N GLY A 249 -16.69 9.11 -5.84
CA GLY A 249 -16.93 10.12 -6.87
C GLY A 249 -15.98 11.32 -6.80
N ALA A 250 -14.87 11.20 -6.10
CA ALA A 250 -13.85 12.23 -6.03
C ALA A 250 -13.12 12.38 -7.36
N SER A 251 -12.69 13.61 -7.69
CA SER A 251 -11.76 13.88 -8.77
C SER A 251 -10.32 13.85 -8.24
N THR A 252 -9.34 13.78 -9.16
CA THR A 252 -7.92 13.77 -8.78
C THR A 252 -7.17 14.95 -9.40
N ARG A 253 -6.13 15.38 -8.72
CA ARG A 253 -5.23 16.43 -9.21
C ARG A 253 -3.81 16.18 -8.71
N GLY A 254 -2.86 16.09 -9.65
CA GLY A 254 -1.44 16.04 -9.30
C GLY A 254 -0.91 17.40 -8.88
N GLN A 255 0.01 17.43 -7.93
CA GLN A 255 0.63 18.67 -7.45
C GLN A 255 1.99 18.39 -6.83
N PRO A 256 2.93 19.37 -6.87
CA PRO A 256 4.19 19.23 -6.16
C PRO A 256 3.97 19.10 -4.66
N LEU A 257 4.91 18.45 -3.97
CA LEU A 257 4.89 18.41 -2.50
C LEU A 257 5.05 19.81 -1.93
N SER A 258 4.27 20.13 -0.89
CA SER A 258 4.50 21.32 -0.07
C SER A 258 5.71 21.11 0.85
N GLU A 259 6.19 22.19 1.50
CA GLU A 259 7.22 22.07 2.52
C GLU A 259 6.75 21.17 3.68
N ARG A 260 5.50 21.27 4.08
CA ARG A 260 4.92 20.41 5.12
C ARG A 260 4.86 18.96 4.68
N ASP A 261 4.46 18.69 3.45
CA ASP A 261 4.45 17.33 2.89
C ASP A 261 5.85 16.71 2.95
N GLN A 262 6.87 17.47 2.57
CA GLN A 262 8.26 17.00 2.64
C GLN A 262 8.69 16.74 4.09
N TRP A 263 8.31 17.61 5.02
CA TRP A 263 8.61 17.42 6.43
C TRP A 263 7.97 16.12 6.96
N LEU A 264 6.70 15.87 6.62
CA LEU A 264 6.02 14.63 6.99
C LEU A 264 6.77 13.41 6.45
N CYS A 265 7.18 13.45 5.19
CA CYS A 265 7.94 12.36 4.59
C CYS A 265 9.30 12.17 5.26
N ASP A 266 9.97 13.24 5.64
CA ASP A 266 11.25 13.18 6.36
C ASP A 266 11.11 12.58 7.76
N GLN A 267 9.93 12.75 8.39
CA GLN A 267 9.64 12.12 9.69
C GLN A 267 9.47 10.62 9.57
N VAL A 268 8.76 10.14 8.55
CA VAL A 268 8.43 8.71 8.43
C VAL A 268 9.48 7.91 7.65
N GLY A 269 10.18 8.54 6.73
CA GLY A 269 11.08 7.87 5.79
C GLY A 269 12.11 6.95 6.42
N PRO A 270 12.90 7.40 7.41
CA PRO A 270 13.90 6.55 8.06
C PRO A 270 13.32 5.30 8.71
N GLU A 271 12.14 5.40 9.34
CA GLU A 271 11.47 4.27 9.97
C GLU A 271 10.94 3.28 8.93
N LEU A 272 10.38 3.77 7.83
CA LEU A 272 9.94 2.92 6.72
C LEU A 272 11.10 2.11 6.16
N ARG A 273 12.24 2.76 5.92
CA ARG A 273 13.45 2.10 5.44
C ARG A 273 13.93 1.04 6.43
N ALA A 274 14.01 1.37 7.71
CA ALA A 274 14.46 0.47 8.76
C ALA A 274 13.59 -0.79 8.87
N ARG A 275 12.30 -0.68 8.58
CA ARG A 275 11.35 -1.79 8.63
C ARG A 275 11.24 -2.58 7.31
N GLY A 276 12.01 -2.24 6.30
CA GLY A 276 11.93 -2.91 5.00
C GLY A 276 10.64 -2.62 4.24
N LEU A 277 10.00 -1.50 4.54
CA LEU A 277 8.81 -1.01 3.85
C LEU A 277 9.26 -0.20 2.64
N MET A 278 9.65 -0.89 1.57
CA MET A 278 10.31 -0.31 0.42
C MET A 278 9.36 0.51 -0.46
N PHE A 279 8.09 0.14 -0.53
CA PHE A 279 7.11 0.87 -1.32
C PHE A 279 5.88 1.19 -0.47
N VAL A 280 5.63 2.46 -0.22
CA VAL A 280 4.61 2.92 0.71
C VAL A 280 3.85 4.10 0.11
N GLY A 281 2.54 4.17 0.39
CA GLY A 281 1.72 5.33 0.09
C GLY A 281 1.19 5.93 1.38
N ILE A 282 1.57 7.17 1.71
CA ILE A 282 0.97 7.87 2.84
C ILE A 282 -0.19 8.75 2.36
N ASP A 283 -1.19 8.87 3.21
CA ASP A 283 -2.33 9.75 2.97
C ASP A 283 -2.25 10.95 3.91
N VAL A 284 -2.38 12.14 3.34
CA VAL A 284 -2.20 13.40 4.05
C VAL A 284 -3.40 14.29 3.82
N ILE A 285 -3.96 14.82 4.91
CA ILE A 285 -4.99 15.85 4.87
C ILE A 285 -4.44 17.09 5.58
N GLY A 286 -4.37 18.22 4.88
CA GLY A 286 -3.77 19.43 5.43
C GLY A 286 -2.33 19.17 5.87
N ASP A 287 -2.07 19.36 7.15
CA ASP A 287 -0.74 19.20 7.75
C ASP A 287 -0.49 17.83 8.38
N PHE A 288 -1.39 16.86 8.20
CA PHE A 288 -1.39 15.63 8.99
C PHE A 288 -1.47 14.36 8.15
N ILE A 289 -0.74 13.33 8.59
CA ILE A 289 -0.85 11.98 8.05
C ILE A 289 -2.08 11.31 8.66
N THR A 290 -2.88 10.68 7.81
CA THR A 290 -4.07 9.92 8.23
C THR A 290 -3.89 8.41 8.06
N GLU A 291 -3.09 7.97 7.09
CA GLU A 291 -2.82 6.56 6.83
C GLU A 291 -1.41 6.38 6.29
N ILE A 292 -0.83 5.21 6.58
CA ILE A 292 0.41 4.73 5.99
C ILE A 292 0.11 3.37 5.37
N ASN A 293 -0.01 3.33 4.05
CA ASN A 293 -0.46 2.16 3.30
C ASN A 293 0.74 1.36 2.82
N VAL A 294 0.88 0.13 3.33
CA VAL A 294 2.05 -0.72 3.11
C VAL A 294 1.76 -1.98 2.30
N THR A 295 0.48 -2.35 2.10
CA THR A 295 0.11 -3.59 1.41
C THR A 295 0.11 -3.44 -0.12
N SER A 296 -0.75 -2.61 -0.66
CA SER A 296 -0.89 -2.45 -2.11
C SER A 296 -1.20 -1.00 -2.52
N PRO A 297 -0.37 -0.01 -2.12
CA PRO A 297 -0.66 1.37 -2.49
C PRO A 297 -0.67 1.56 -4.00
N THR A 298 -1.52 2.47 -4.45
CA THR A 298 -1.75 2.79 -5.87
C THR A 298 -1.31 4.21 -6.19
N CYS A 299 -1.69 4.70 -7.36
CA CYS A 299 -1.44 6.04 -7.89
C CYS A 299 -0.14 6.22 -8.69
N ILE A 300 0.60 5.12 -8.95
CA ILE A 300 1.80 5.20 -9.79
C ILE A 300 1.46 5.78 -11.16
N ARG A 301 0.46 5.23 -11.86
CA ARG A 301 0.20 5.56 -13.27
C ARG A 301 -0.35 6.97 -13.43
N GLU A 302 -1.16 7.43 -12.49
CA GLU A 302 -1.68 8.79 -12.48
C GLU A 302 -0.53 9.81 -12.35
N LEU A 303 0.39 9.58 -11.40
CA LEU A 303 1.55 10.47 -11.19
C LEU A 303 2.55 10.41 -12.36
N ASP A 304 2.79 9.22 -12.90
CA ASP A 304 3.66 9.06 -14.07
C ASP A 304 3.14 9.88 -15.26
N ARG A 305 1.84 9.82 -15.54
CA ARG A 305 1.23 10.58 -16.63
C ARG A 305 1.26 12.07 -16.40
N ASP A 306 0.92 12.50 -15.17
CA ASP A 306 0.81 13.93 -14.88
C ASP A 306 2.17 14.63 -14.89
N PHE A 307 3.26 13.95 -14.56
CA PHE A 307 4.56 14.57 -14.35
C PHE A 307 5.69 13.95 -15.17
N GLY A 308 5.39 13.06 -16.10
CA GLY A 308 6.40 12.43 -16.94
C GLY A 308 7.41 11.59 -16.15
N LEU A 309 6.94 10.88 -15.14
CA LEU A 309 7.78 10.05 -14.26
C LEU A 309 7.77 8.58 -14.71
N ASN A 310 8.69 7.81 -14.13
CA ASN A 310 8.67 6.35 -14.16
C ASN A 310 8.98 5.84 -12.75
N ILE A 311 7.98 5.92 -11.89
CA ILE A 311 8.10 5.57 -10.47
C ILE A 311 8.50 4.11 -10.30
N SER A 312 7.94 3.21 -11.11
CA SER A 312 8.28 1.79 -11.05
C SER A 312 9.72 1.50 -11.43
N ALA A 313 10.30 2.25 -12.38
CA ALA A 313 11.72 2.14 -12.70
C ALA A 313 12.59 2.55 -11.50
N ASP A 314 12.21 3.61 -10.78
CA ASP A 314 12.91 4.02 -9.57
C ASP A 314 12.86 2.92 -8.49
N LEU A 315 11.71 2.26 -8.34
CA LEU A 315 11.57 1.13 -7.43
C LEU A 315 12.51 -0.01 -7.81
N PHE A 316 12.56 -0.39 -9.09
CA PHE A 316 13.41 -1.50 -9.53
C PHE A 316 14.90 -1.15 -9.49
N GLU A 317 15.27 0.10 -9.71
CA GLU A 317 16.65 0.54 -9.46
C GLU A 317 17.04 0.29 -8.00
N CYS A 318 16.17 0.63 -7.06
CA CYS A 318 16.36 0.38 -5.63
C CYS A 318 16.42 -1.12 -5.32
N ILE A 319 15.53 -1.93 -5.89
CA ILE A 319 15.53 -3.38 -5.73
C ILE A 319 16.85 -3.97 -6.22
N GLU A 320 17.30 -3.60 -7.41
CA GLU A 320 18.54 -4.10 -7.99
C GLU A 320 19.76 -3.73 -7.15
N GLN A 321 19.82 -2.51 -6.62
CA GLN A 321 20.88 -2.10 -5.71
C GLN A 321 20.92 -2.97 -4.46
N ARG A 322 19.76 -3.30 -3.88
CA ARG A 322 19.67 -4.18 -2.71
C ARG A 322 20.16 -5.59 -3.02
N LEU A 323 19.90 -6.12 -4.21
CA LEU A 323 20.32 -7.46 -4.61
C LEU A 323 21.82 -7.57 -4.88
N THR A 324 22.47 -6.46 -5.22
CA THR A 324 23.91 -6.43 -5.50
C THR A 324 24.76 -5.98 -4.31
N ALA A 325 24.11 -5.59 -3.22
CA ALA A 325 24.80 -5.15 -2.00
C ALA A 325 25.35 -6.31 -1.19
#